data_4c58b8202f3b7626d0d5f8b2171ea20d
#
_entry.id   4c58b8202f3b7626d0d5f8b2171ea20d
#
_cell.length_a   1.000
_cell.length_b   1.000
_cell.length_c   1.000
_cell.angle_alpha   90.00
_cell.angle_beta   90.00
_cell.angle_gamma   90.00
#
_symmetry.space_group_name_H-M   'P 1'
#
loop_
_entity.id
_entity.type
_entity.pdbx_description
1 polymer ?
#
loop_
_entity_poly.entity_id
_entity_poly.type
_entity_poly.pdbx_seq_one_letter_code
_entity_poly.pdbx_strand_id
1 'polypeptide(L)'
;MCDYFFLCCKISIGKNDAKEIMKEREVMYKIAYVVPFFGKFPKGFEFWLLSCKCNPTIDWLIFTDDQTPYDYPENVKVTYFSFEKMKERIQRIFDFPISLERPYKLCDYKPSYGEVFKDELAGYDFWGNCDIDLVWGNIRKFYTDEILEKYEKVGFNGHSMLYKNTPEINARYRTHIEGIDYYKDVYTTDKGYAFDEPGMDNIYKKLEISVYEKIDFANLLKYDYGFYLDWEAKEDAYKNENQVFTWKNGQLLRHYLANGKIHQEEYMYLHYWCRPTTFRISEYKEQKQYLIYADTTTDKFYEITPELIMKRSKRSKVKFYAKVLWFNRKKITLERIIFNIKGMLKYKED
;
A
#
# COMPACT_ATOMS: atom_id res chain seq x y z
N MET A 1 -49.79 25.36 43.22
CA MET A 1 -50.23 25.36 41.82
C MET A 1 -49.33 26.33 41.09
N CYS A 2 -48.31 25.82 40.47
CA CYS A 2 -47.33 26.58 39.66
C CYS A 2 -47.21 25.89 38.32
N ASP A 3 -47.76 26.55 37.30
CA ASP A 3 -47.67 26.12 35.92
C ASP A 3 -46.28 26.42 35.36
N TYR A 4 -45.56 25.39 34.91
CA TYR A 4 -44.31 25.52 34.17
C TYR A 4 -44.62 25.58 32.66
N PHE A 5 -44.46 26.76 32.07
CA PHE A 5 -44.47 26.96 30.62
C PHE A 5 -43.17 26.44 30.03
N PHE A 6 -43.21 25.35 29.24
CA PHE A 6 -42.14 24.92 28.35
C PHE A 6 -42.17 25.77 27.08
N LEU A 7 -41.20 26.67 26.94
CA LEU A 7 -40.99 27.43 25.71
C LEU A 7 -40.14 26.57 24.78
N CYS A 8 -40.78 25.87 23.85
CA CYS A 8 -40.08 25.19 22.73
C CYS A 8 -39.64 26.25 21.70
N CYS A 9 -38.39 26.73 21.76
CA CYS A 9 -37.79 27.44 20.65
C CYS A 9 -37.52 26.45 19.50
N LYS A 10 -38.44 26.41 18.52
CA LYS A 10 -38.13 25.84 17.19
C LYS A 10 -37.17 26.80 16.48
N ILE A 11 -35.87 26.49 16.51
CA ILE A 11 -34.93 27.13 15.60
C ILE A 11 -35.20 26.53 14.20
N SER A 12 -35.89 27.31 13.37
CA SER A 12 -36.10 27.02 11.97
C SER A 12 -34.79 27.38 11.24
N ILE A 13 -33.94 26.40 11.04
CA ILE A 13 -32.74 26.56 10.16
C ILE A 13 -33.31 26.71 8.75
N GLY A 14 -33.10 27.86 8.14
CA GLY A 14 -33.52 28.14 6.78
C GLY A 14 -32.82 27.20 5.79
N LYS A 15 -33.52 26.82 4.70
CA LYS A 15 -32.93 25.98 3.64
C LYS A 15 -31.66 26.58 3.01
N ASN A 16 -31.43 27.88 3.17
CA ASN A 16 -30.21 28.58 2.71
C ASN A 16 -29.08 28.35 3.70
N ASP A 17 -29.31 28.35 5.02
CA ASP A 17 -28.26 28.11 6.03
C ASP A 17 -27.74 26.68 5.95
N ALA A 18 -28.60 25.69 5.67
CA ALA A 18 -28.20 24.31 5.42
C ALA A 18 -27.37 24.15 4.13
N LYS A 19 -27.63 24.95 3.09
CA LYS A 19 -26.82 24.99 1.87
C LYS A 19 -25.48 25.72 2.06
N GLU A 20 -25.44 26.75 2.90
CA GLU A 20 -24.19 27.43 3.27
C GLU A 20 -23.30 26.54 4.16
N ILE A 21 -23.90 25.87 5.16
CA ILE A 21 -23.18 24.89 6.01
C ILE A 21 -22.68 23.69 5.20
N MET A 22 -23.40 23.26 4.14
CA MET A 22 -22.91 22.23 3.20
C MET A 22 -21.89 22.74 2.18
N LYS A 23 -21.76 24.05 2.00
CA LYS A 23 -20.81 24.66 1.04
C LYS A 23 -19.43 24.92 1.63
N GLU A 24 -19.24 24.83 2.96
CA GLU A 24 -17.94 24.96 3.64
C GLU A 24 -17.16 23.64 3.77
N ARG A 25 -17.62 22.52 3.16
CA ARG A 25 -16.94 21.20 3.19
C ARG A 25 -16.54 20.70 1.81
N GLU A 26 -15.75 21.47 1.09
CA GLU A 26 -15.03 20.97 -0.09
C GLU A 26 -13.53 21.32 -0.05
N VAL A 27 -12.88 21.18 1.11
CA VAL A 27 -11.42 21.13 1.14
C VAL A 27 -11.02 19.67 1.21
N MET A 28 -11.03 19.01 0.07
CA MET A 28 -10.47 17.67 -0.02
C MET A 28 -8.96 17.76 0.20
N TYR A 29 -8.44 17.05 1.23
CA TYR A 29 -7.01 16.98 1.49
C TYR A 29 -6.23 16.54 0.26
N LYS A 30 -5.18 17.27 -0.10
CA LYS A 30 -4.28 16.93 -1.20
C LYS A 30 -3.29 15.87 -0.74
N ILE A 31 -3.23 14.76 -1.47
CA ILE A 31 -2.39 13.61 -1.14
C ILE A 31 -1.40 13.35 -2.26
N ALA A 32 -0.13 13.10 -1.90
CA ALA A 32 0.88 12.59 -2.81
C ALA A 32 1.56 11.33 -2.25
N TYR A 33 1.65 10.28 -3.06
CA TYR A 33 2.54 9.16 -2.80
C TYR A 33 3.91 9.40 -3.43
N VAL A 34 4.98 9.22 -2.66
CA VAL A 34 6.36 9.28 -3.12
C VAL A 34 6.86 7.88 -3.41
N VAL A 35 7.29 7.63 -4.64
CA VAL A 35 7.62 6.30 -5.15
C VAL A 35 9.00 6.28 -5.81
N PRO A 36 10.09 6.27 -5.05
CA PRO A 36 11.42 6.04 -5.59
C PRO A 36 11.57 4.55 -5.96
N PHE A 37 11.80 4.28 -7.24
CA PHE A 37 12.00 2.92 -7.74
C PHE A 37 13.13 2.90 -8.79
N PHE A 38 14.12 2.05 -8.59
CA PHE A 38 15.29 1.95 -9.47
C PHE A 38 15.44 0.55 -10.04
N GLY A 39 15.79 0.48 -11.31
CA GLY A 39 15.73 -0.69 -12.15
C GLY A 39 14.41 -0.79 -12.92
N LYS A 40 14.23 -1.88 -13.67
CA LYS A 40 13.04 -2.07 -14.51
C LYS A 40 11.78 -2.31 -13.68
N PHE A 41 10.72 -1.59 -14.00
CA PHE A 41 9.41 -1.83 -13.41
C PHE A 41 8.94 -3.27 -13.62
N PRO A 42 8.25 -3.87 -12.63
CA PRO A 42 7.77 -5.25 -12.73
C PRO A 42 6.66 -5.38 -13.77
N LYS A 43 6.45 -6.62 -14.23
CA LYS A 43 5.27 -6.95 -15.03
C LYS A 43 4.01 -6.60 -14.25
N GLY A 44 3.06 -5.94 -14.89
CA GLY A 44 1.84 -5.44 -14.27
C GLY A 44 1.91 -3.97 -13.85
N PHE A 45 3.05 -3.30 -14.05
CA PHE A 45 3.16 -1.87 -13.77
C PHE A 45 2.14 -1.03 -14.56
N GLU A 46 1.83 -1.41 -15.81
CA GLU A 46 0.77 -0.75 -16.59
C GLU A 46 -0.62 -0.91 -15.95
N PHE A 47 -0.88 -2.03 -15.25
CA PHE A 47 -2.11 -2.20 -14.49
C PHE A 47 -2.12 -1.35 -13.22
N TRP A 48 -0.96 -1.20 -12.57
CA TRP A 48 -0.78 -0.25 -11.48
C TRP A 48 -1.07 1.18 -11.95
N LEU A 49 -0.50 1.63 -13.09
CA LEU A 49 -0.76 2.94 -13.69
C LEU A 49 -2.25 3.16 -13.99
N LEU A 50 -2.91 2.16 -14.58
CA LEU A 50 -4.35 2.21 -14.84
C LEU A 50 -5.14 2.40 -13.54
N SER A 51 -4.74 1.72 -12.47
CA SER A 51 -5.41 1.83 -11.18
C SER A 51 -5.15 3.19 -10.49
N CYS A 52 -3.97 3.78 -10.68
CA CYS A 52 -3.68 5.16 -10.26
C CYS A 52 -4.57 6.16 -10.98
N LYS A 53 -4.74 6.02 -12.31
CA LYS A 53 -5.60 6.87 -13.12
C LYS A 53 -7.03 7.00 -12.58
N CYS A 54 -7.56 5.91 -12.02
CA CYS A 54 -8.89 5.89 -11.42
C CYS A 54 -9.00 6.59 -10.05
N ASN A 55 -7.92 7.17 -9.55
CA ASN A 55 -7.87 7.96 -8.32
C ASN A 55 -7.36 9.39 -8.60
N PRO A 56 -8.06 10.22 -9.39
CA PRO A 56 -7.54 11.46 -9.96
C PRO A 56 -7.27 12.57 -8.93
N THR A 57 -7.70 12.40 -7.68
CA THR A 57 -7.47 13.33 -6.57
C THR A 57 -6.25 12.99 -5.73
N ILE A 58 -5.45 12.03 -6.17
CA ILE A 58 -4.23 11.58 -5.53
C ILE A 58 -3.12 11.60 -6.56
N ASP A 59 -1.99 12.17 -6.23
CA ASP A 59 -0.81 12.20 -7.08
C ASP A 59 0.20 11.11 -6.68
N TRP A 60 0.90 10.56 -7.68
CA TRP A 60 2.05 9.68 -7.47
C TRP A 60 3.31 10.33 -8.06
N LEU A 61 4.28 10.61 -7.19
CA LEU A 61 5.56 11.22 -7.55
C LEU A 61 6.61 10.11 -7.69
N ILE A 62 6.85 9.68 -8.92
CA ILE A 62 7.80 8.61 -9.23
C ILE A 62 9.19 9.18 -9.48
N PHE A 63 10.21 8.61 -8.84
CA PHE A 63 11.62 8.89 -9.09
C PHE A 63 12.30 7.59 -9.54
N THR A 64 12.78 7.53 -10.79
CA THR A 64 13.22 6.28 -11.40
C THR A 64 14.32 6.49 -12.44
N ASP A 65 15.13 5.47 -12.66
CA ASP A 65 16.07 5.38 -13.78
C ASP A 65 15.49 4.56 -14.97
N ASP A 66 14.29 4.00 -14.84
CA ASP A 66 13.63 3.27 -15.93
C ASP A 66 13.01 4.22 -16.95
N GLN A 67 13.61 4.31 -18.12
CA GLN A 67 13.16 5.14 -19.24
C GLN A 67 12.25 4.37 -20.23
N THR A 68 11.69 3.25 -19.83
CA THR A 68 10.69 2.56 -20.65
C THR A 68 9.50 3.47 -20.89
N PRO A 69 9.03 3.65 -22.14
CA PRO A 69 7.93 4.54 -22.45
C PRO A 69 6.60 3.91 -22.00
N TYR A 70 6.14 4.31 -20.83
CA TYR A 70 4.81 3.97 -20.32
C TYR A 70 3.83 5.13 -20.58
N ASP A 71 2.55 4.79 -20.71
CA ASP A 71 1.46 5.77 -20.76
C ASP A 71 1.10 6.22 -19.33
N TYR A 72 1.83 7.24 -18.85
CA TYR A 72 1.63 7.77 -17.50
C TYR A 72 0.38 8.66 -17.45
N PRO A 73 -0.59 8.40 -16.56
CA PRO A 73 -1.74 9.28 -16.36
C PRO A 73 -1.31 10.62 -15.72
N GLU A 74 -2.16 11.66 -15.86
CA GLU A 74 -1.87 13.03 -15.42
C GLU A 74 -1.48 13.14 -13.94
N ASN A 75 -2.05 12.30 -13.11
CA ASN A 75 -1.79 12.23 -11.67
C ASN A 75 -0.57 11.36 -11.31
N VAL A 76 0.18 10.84 -12.29
CA VAL A 76 1.46 10.15 -12.08
C VAL A 76 2.58 11.00 -12.69
N LYS A 77 3.33 11.67 -11.82
CA LYS A 77 4.42 12.58 -12.20
C LYS A 77 5.75 11.85 -12.10
N VAL A 78 6.46 11.75 -13.23
CA VAL A 78 7.72 10.99 -13.30
C VAL A 78 8.91 11.93 -13.40
N THR A 79 9.86 11.73 -12.50
CA THR A 79 11.18 12.39 -12.54
C THR A 79 12.24 11.33 -12.79
N TYR A 80 12.96 11.46 -13.90
CA TYR A 80 14.08 10.56 -14.20
C TYR A 80 15.29 10.91 -13.36
N PHE A 81 15.71 9.95 -12.55
CA PHE A 81 16.68 10.16 -11.50
C PHE A 81 17.55 8.90 -11.32
N SER A 82 18.86 9.02 -11.25
CA SER A 82 19.71 7.86 -11.00
C SER A 82 19.71 7.47 -9.51
N PHE A 83 20.00 6.22 -9.23
CA PHE A 83 20.09 5.75 -7.84
C PHE A 83 21.18 6.48 -7.05
N GLU A 84 22.30 6.81 -7.68
CA GLU A 84 23.38 7.58 -7.08
C GLU A 84 22.91 8.98 -6.66
N LYS A 85 22.19 9.67 -7.54
CA LYS A 85 21.59 10.98 -7.21
C LYS A 85 20.58 10.88 -6.07
N MET A 86 19.83 9.77 -5.99
CA MET A 86 18.93 9.51 -4.86
C MET A 86 19.72 9.34 -3.55
N LYS A 87 20.80 8.56 -3.58
CA LYS A 87 21.70 8.41 -2.43
C LYS A 87 22.27 9.77 -1.98
N GLU A 88 22.76 10.58 -2.91
CA GLU A 88 23.26 11.93 -2.63
C GLU A 88 22.17 12.82 -2.03
N ARG A 89 20.94 12.76 -2.58
CA ARG A 89 19.80 13.54 -2.09
C ARG A 89 19.45 13.17 -0.66
N ILE A 90 19.38 11.88 -0.34
CA ILE A 90 19.12 11.40 1.01
C ILE A 90 20.26 11.78 1.95
N GLN A 91 21.54 11.66 1.52
CA GLN A 91 22.69 12.02 2.33
C GLN A 91 22.64 13.47 2.82
N ARG A 92 22.09 14.40 2.01
CA ARG A 92 22.07 15.84 2.35
C ARG A 92 21.25 16.19 3.59
N ILE A 93 20.33 15.33 4.01
CA ILE A 93 19.49 15.57 5.20
C ILE A 93 20.10 14.96 6.48
N PHE A 94 21.25 14.28 6.37
CA PHE A 94 21.94 13.66 7.51
C PHE A 94 23.37 14.17 7.63
N ASP A 95 23.81 14.39 8.87
CA ASP A 95 25.16 14.81 9.25
C ASP A 95 26.14 13.66 9.48
N PHE A 96 25.68 12.42 9.23
CA PHE A 96 26.46 11.18 9.31
C PHE A 96 26.41 10.43 7.98
N PRO A 97 27.44 9.59 7.68
CA PRO A 97 27.43 8.78 6.47
C PRO A 97 26.28 7.76 6.45
N ILE A 98 25.48 7.75 5.40
CA ILE A 98 24.39 6.77 5.23
C ILE A 98 24.88 5.52 4.49
N SER A 99 24.28 4.37 4.81
CA SER A 99 24.44 3.11 4.09
C SER A 99 23.24 2.87 3.18
N LEU A 100 23.43 3.13 1.87
CA LEU A 100 22.42 2.93 0.84
C LEU A 100 23.10 2.36 -0.41
N GLU A 101 23.44 1.05 -0.36
CA GLU A 101 24.24 0.40 -1.40
C GLU A 101 23.40 -0.29 -2.48
N ARG A 102 22.08 -0.42 -2.26
CA ARG A 102 21.13 -1.09 -3.17
C ARG A 102 19.75 -0.48 -3.09
N PRO A 103 19.01 -0.43 -4.21
CA PRO A 103 17.66 0.17 -4.24
C PRO A 103 16.68 -0.41 -3.21
N TYR A 104 16.75 -1.71 -2.92
CA TYR A 104 15.86 -2.33 -1.94
C TYR A 104 15.97 -1.74 -0.52
N LYS A 105 17.14 -1.19 -0.15
CA LYS A 105 17.33 -0.51 1.14
C LYS A 105 16.49 0.76 1.29
N LEU A 106 15.97 1.33 0.18
CA LEU A 106 15.04 2.46 0.22
C LEU A 106 13.76 2.18 1.02
N CYS A 107 13.38 0.91 1.22
CA CYS A 107 12.27 0.55 2.11
C CYS A 107 12.47 1.10 3.52
N ASP A 108 13.69 0.98 4.07
CA ASP A 108 14.01 1.51 5.39
C ASP A 108 14.06 3.05 5.43
N TYR A 109 14.23 3.72 4.26
CA TYR A 109 14.27 5.18 4.17
C TYR A 109 12.89 5.81 3.94
N LYS A 110 11.84 5.03 3.68
CA LYS A 110 10.46 5.54 3.48
C LYS A 110 10.03 6.54 4.56
N PRO A 111 10.32 6.33 5.87
CA PRO A 111 9.93 7.29 6.90
C PRO A 111 10.56 8.70 6.75
N SER A 112 11.67 8.82 6.05
CA SER A 112 12.35 10.11 5.82
C SER A 112 11.87 10.86 4.57
N TYR A 113 10.94 10.29 3.78
CA TYR A 113 10.56 10.90 2.51
C TYR A 113 9.90 12.27 2.67
N GLY A 114 9.22 12.56 3.78
CA GLY A 114 8.68 13.87 4.06
C GLY A 114 9.75 14.98 4.11
N GLU A 115 10.95 14.67 4.59
CA GLU A 115 12.09 15.59 4.57
C GLU A 115 12.87 15.55 3.27
N VAL A 116 13.11 14.34 2.71
CA VAL A 116 13.88 14.15 1.46
C VAL A 116 13.20 14.83 0.28
N PHE A 117 11.88 14.78 0.20
CA PHE A 117 11.09 15.30 -0.91
C PHE A 117 10.25 16.53 -0.53
N LYS A 118 10.67 17.28 0.48
CA LYS A 118 9.92 18.43 1.01
C LYS A 118 9.53 19.45 -0.06
N ASP A 119 10.37 19.65 -1.07
CA ASP A 119 10.14 20.64 -2.13
C ASP A 119 9.03 20.15 -3.08
N GLU A 120 9.04 18.88 -3.47
CA GLU A 120 7.98 18.26 -4.28
C GLU A 120 6.67 18.06 -3.52
N LEU A 121 6.76 17.96 -2.20
CA LEU A 121 5.59 17.81 -1.31
C LEU A 121 5.01 19.16 -0.87
N ALA A 122 5.59 20.27 -1.30
CA ALA A 122 5.03 21.59 -1.00
C ALA A 122 3.62 21.73 -1.58
N GLY A 123 2.65 22.06 -0.71
CA GLY A 123 1.24 22.22 -1.08
C GLY A 123 0.40 20.95 -1.04
N TYR A 124 0.95 19.80 -0.62
CA TYR A 124 0.18 18.64 -0.25
C TYR A 124 -0.05 18.62 1.27
N ASP A 125 -1.25 18.20 1.67
CA ASP A 125 -1.63 18.08 3.08
C ASP A 125 -1.14 16.77 3.70
N PHE A 126 -1.07 15.73 2.87
CA PHE A 126 -0.54 14.41 3.21
C PHE A 126 0.44 13.93 2.17
N TRP A 127 1.49 13.29 2.62
CA TRP A 127 2.36 12.49 1.80
C TRP A 127 2.36 11.04 2.24
N GLY A 128 2.73 10.15 1.36
CA GLY A 128 2.82 8.73 1.69
C GLY A 128 3.86 8.00 0.87
N ASN A 129 4.03 6.74 1.18
CA ASN A 129 4.76 5.79 0.36
C ASN A 129 3.85 4.65 -0.05
N CYS A 130 4.10 4.08 -1.21
CA CYS A 130 3.45 2.83 -1.61
C CYS A 130 4.39 1.95 -2.42
N ASP A 131 4.07 0.66 -2.45
CA ASP A 131 4.74 -0.29 -3.32
C ASP A 131 4.12 -0.25 -4.73
N ILE A 132 4.84 -0.76 -5.73
CA ILE A 132 4.41 -0.76 -7.14
C ILE A 132 3.81 -2.11 -7.57
N ASP A 133 3.74 -3.08 -6.69
CA ASP A 133 3.04 -4.35 -6.91
C ASP A 133 1.67 -4.38 -6.22
N LEU A 134 1.00 -3.24 -6.24
CA LEU A 134 -0.39 -3.05 -5.83
C LEU A 134 -1.32 -2.96 -7.05
N VAL A 135 -2.61 -3.16 -6.82
CA VAL A 135 -3.69 -2.69 -7.69
C VAL A 135 -4.66 -1.89 -6.83
N TRP A 136 -4.82 -0.61 -7.14
CA TRP A 136 -5.68 0.30 -6.39
C TRP A 136 -7.15 0.12 -6.72
N GLY A 137 -7.99 0.10 -5.68
CA GLY A 137 -9.41 0.37 -5.76
C GLY A 137 -9.68 1.87 -5.58
N ASN A 138 -10.81 2.24 -5.02
CA ASN A 138 -11.17 3.63 -4.72
C ASN A 138 -10.60 4.03 -3.35
N ILE A 139 -9.45 4.72 -3.35
CA ILE A 139 -8.73 5.09 -2.12
C ILE A 139 -9.59 6.02 -1.26
N ARG A 140 -10.28 7.01 -1.87
CA ARG A 140 -11.08 8.00 -1.13
C ARG A 140 -12.30 7.43 -0.41
N LYS A 141 -12.76 6.25 -0.81
CA LYS A 141 -13.82 5.53 -0.11
C LYS A 141 -13.37 5.04 1.28
N PHE A 142 -12.07 4.79 1.44
CA PHE A 142 -11.47 4.26 2.66
C PHE A 142 -10.70 5.32 3.44
N TYR A 143 -9.92 6.14 2.77
CA TYR A 143 -9.21 7.28 3.37
C TYR A 143 -10.02 8.55 3.15
N THR A 144 -11.10 8.67 3.94
CA THR A 144 -12.02 9.82 3.93
C THR A 144 -11.39 11.03 4.61
N ASP A 145 -11.93 12.23 4.34
CA ASP A 145 -11.43 13.45 4.96
C ASP A 145 -11.58 13.42 6.50
N GLU A 146 -12.60 12.76 7.04
CA GLU A 146 -12.77 12.58 8.50
C GLU A 146 -11.65 11.74 9.12
N ILE A 147 -11.15 10.73 8.39
CA ILE A 147 -10.00 9.92 8.83
C ILE A 147 -8.72 10.76 8.76
N LEU A 148 -8.52 11.49 7.67
CA LEU A 148 -7.35 12.34 7.47
C LEU A 148 -7.31 13.54 8.45
N GLU A 149 -8.46 14.06 8.85
CA GLU A 149 -8.53 15.10 9.88
C GLU A 149 -8.12 14.56 11.26
N LYS A 150 -8.57 13.34 11.57
CA LYS A 150 -8.39 12.74 12.89
C LYS A 150 -6.99 12.17 13.14
N TYR A 151 -6.33 11.62 12.11
CA TYR A 151 -5.08 10.88 12.26
C TYR A 151 -3.93 11.56 11.52
N GLU A 152 -2.77 11.65 12.17
CA GLU A 152 -1.55 12.14 11.54
C GLU A 152 -0.79 11.05 10.76
N LYS A 153 -1.04 9.76 11.07
CA LYS A 153 -0.56 8.59 10.34
C LYS A 153 -1.73 7.68 10.01
N VAL A 154 -1.84 7.29 8.74
CA VAL A 154 -2.88 6.40 8.21
C VAL A 154 -2.23 5.22 7.52
N GLY A 155 -2.58 4.01 7.94
CA GLY A 155 -1.93 2.77 7.55
C GLY A 155 -0.79 2.37 8.48
N PHE A 156 -0.47 1.09 8.50
CA PHE A 156 0.55 0.48 9.39
C PHE A 156 1.50 -0.47 8.66
N ASN A 157 1.21 -0.85 7.42
CA ASN A 157 2.04 -1.71 6.59
C ASN A 157 2.81 -0.91 5.55
N GLY A 158 4.10 -1.19 5.38
CA GLY A 158 5.02 -0.49 4.51
C GLY A 158 4.63 -0.41 3.04
N HIS A 159 3.67 -1.24 2.60
CA HIS A 159 3.18 -1.23 1.22
C HIS A 159 2.19 -0.09 0.90
N SER A 160 1.59 0.57 1.89
CA SER A 160 0.85 1.84 1.72
C SER A 160 0.63 2.54 3.04
N MET A 161 1.19 3.73 3.21
CA MET A 161 1.01 4.58 4.38
C MET A 161 0.90 6.04 3.96
N LEU A 162 0.16 6.82 4.76
CA LEU A 162 0.10 8.28 4.65
C LEU A 162 0.53 8.92 5.98
N TYR A 163 1.16 10.09 5.85
CA TYR A 163 1.56 10.95 6.96
C TYR A 163 1.08 12.38 6.68
N LYS A 164 0.55 13.07 7.69
CA LYS A 164 0.23 14.48 7.59
C LYS A 164 1.50 15.29 7.33
N ASN A 165 1.46 16.16 6.35
CA ASN A 165 2.65 16.87 5.87
C ASN A 165 2.94 18.11 6.73
N THR A 166 3.55 17.89 7.88
CA THR A 166 4.07 18.98 8.74
C THR A 166 5.53 18.72 9.08
N PRO A 167 6.33 19.77 9.34
CA PRO A 167 7.75 19.59 9.70
C PRO A 167 7.96 18.64 10.89
N GLU A 168 7.07 18.69 11.88
CA GLU A 168 7.13 17.82 13.05
C GLU A 168 6.91 16.35 12.67
N ILE A 169 5.87 16.04 11.90
CA ILE A 169 5.53 14.67 11.52
C ILE A 169 6.56 14.13 10.52
N ASN A 170 7.05 14.96 9.61
CA ASN A 170 8.09 14.59 8.66
C ASN A 170 9.41 14.19 9.34
N ALA A 171 9.71 14.79 10.50
CA ALA A 171 10.88 14.47 11.31
C ALA A 171 10.63 13.40 12.39
N ARG A 172 9.43 12.83 12.49
CA ARG A 172 9.01 11.89 13.54
C ARG A 172 9.89 10.65 13.64
N TYR A 173 10.41 10.18 12.53
CA TYR A 173 11.33 9.03 12.49
C TYR A 173 12.65 9.27 13.23
N ARG A 174 13.00 10.53 13.51
CA ARG A 174 14.19 10.93 14.29
C ARG A 174 13.98 10.89 15.80
N THR A 175 12.77 10.48 16.26
CA THR A 175 12.45 10.49 17.68
C THR A 175 13.44 9.64 18.48
N HIS A 176 14.02 10.26 19.49
CA HIS A 176 14.88 9.60 20.46
C HIS A 176 14.03 8.79 21.43
N ILE A 177 14.26 7.49 21.53
CA ILE A 177 13.51 6.59 22.41
C ILE A 177 14.48 5.81 23.30
N GLU A 178 14.27 5.91 24.63
CA GLU A 178 15.02 5.11 25.62
C GLU A 178 16.56 5.22 25.47
N GLY A 179 17.06 6.39 25.11
CA GLY A 179 18.49 6.61 24.92
C GLY A 179 19.05 6.23 23.57
N ILE A 180 18.20 5.87 22.59
CA ILE A 180 18.61 5.37 21.27
C ILE A 180 18.02 6.25 20.16
N ASP A 181 18.88 6.68 19.24
CA ASP A 181 18.50 7.26 17.94
C ASP A 181 18.34 6.13 16.91
N TYR A 182 17.26 5.38 16.98
CA TYR A 182 17.07 4.16 16.20
C TYR A 182 17.28 4.35 14.69
N TYR A 183 16.87 5.49 14.14
CA TYR A 183 17.07 5.79 12.72
C TYR A 183 18.55 5.84 12.32
N LYS A 184 19.48 6.23 13.22
CA LYS A 184 20.92 6.24 12.95
C LYS A 184 21.44 4.82 12.77
N ASP A 185 21.03 3.88 13.61
CA ASP A 185 21.41 2.47 13.48
C ASP A 185 20.90 1.89 12.15
N VAL A 186 19.65 2.22 11.78
CA VAL A 186 19.04 1.78 10.51
C VAL A 186 19.77 2.34 9.30
N TYR A 187 20.13 3.62 9.33
CA TYR A 187 20.66 4.33 8.16
C TYR A 187 22.18 4.21 8.00
N THR A 188 22.91 3.78 9.03
CA THR A 188 24.38 3.58 8.96
C THR A 188 24.77 2.17 8.58
N THR A 189 23.81 1.24 8.41
CA THR A 189 24.09 -0.15 8.06
C THR A 189 23.28 -0.59 6.84
N ASP A 190 23.81 -1.51 6.03
CA ASP A 190 23.11 -2.11 4.87
C ASP A 190 22.12 -3.23 5.27
N LYS A 191 21.99 -3.53 6.56
CA LYS A 191 21.02 -4.50 7.07
C LYS A 191 19.60 -3.93 6.88
N GLY A 192 18.65 -4.78 6.49
CA GLY A 192 17.23 -4.43 6.44
C GLY A 192 16.60 -4.49 7.84
N TYR A 193 15.83 -3.47 8.18
CA TYR A 193 15.20 -3.30 9.50
C TYR A 193 13.67 -3.29 9.43
N ALA A 194 13.08 -3.18 8.23
CA ALA A 194 11.66 -2.89 8.05
C ALA A 194 11.25 -1.66 8.89
N PHE A 195 12.05 -0.59 8.79
CA PHE A 195 11.87 0.61 9.60
C PHE A 195 10.55 1.33 9.29
N ASP A 196 10.07 1.22 8.07
CA ASP A 196 8.78 1.73 7.62
C ASP A 196 7.58 1.01 8.27
N GLU A 197 7.75 -0.18 8.81
CA GLU A 197 6.69 -0.98 9.46
C GLU A 197 6.88 -1.00 10.98
N PRO A 198 7.44 -2.07 11.61
CA PRO A 198 7.53 -2.13 13.07
C PRO A 198 8.39 -1.00 13.66
N GLY A 199 9.35 -0.45 12.92
CA GLY A 199 10.17 0.66 13.41
C GLY A 199 9.35 1.91 13.69
N MET A 200 8.57 2.36 12.70
CA MET A 200 7.68 3.53 12.87
C MET A 200 6.52 3.24 13.82
N ASP A 201 5.93 2.04 13.77
CA ASP A 201 4.84 1.70 14.67
C ASP A 201 5.27 1.72 16.13
N ASN A 202 6.50 1.28 16.45
CA ASN A 202 7.07 1.40 17.77
C ASN A 202 7.24 2.86 18.22
N ILE A 203 7.65 3.77 17.31
CA ILE A 203 7.77 5.20 17.62
C ILE A 203 6.40 5.77 17.97
N TYR A 204 5.38 5.56 17.14
CA TYR A 204 4.03 6.05 17.37
C TYR A 204 3.43 5.49 18.66
N LYS A 205 3.62 4.20 18.93
CA LYS A 205 3.17 3.53 20.15
C LYS A 205 3.84 4.10 21.40
N LYS A 206 5.14 4.35 21.37
CA LYS A 206 5.88 4.95 22.51
C LYS A 206 5.50 6.40 22.78
N LEU A 207 5.09 7.13 21.74
CA LEU A 207 4.56 8.49 21.87
C LEU A 207 3.08 8.54 22.22
N GLU A 208 2.42 7.39 22.34
CA GLU A 208 0.97 7.27 22.60
C GLU A 208 0.10 7.99 21.56
N ILE A 209 0.59 8.07 20.32
CA ILE A 209 -0.11 8.71 19.21
C ILE A 209 -0.96 7.66 18.47
N SER A 210 -2.25 7.96 18.35
CA SER A 210 -3.18 7.09 17.64
C SER A 210 -2.92 7.06 16.13
N VAL A 211 -2.90 5.87 15.56
CA VAL A 211 -2.75 5.59 14.12
C VAL A 211 -4.03 4.95 13.60
N TYR A 212 -4.39 5.23 12.34
CA TYR A 212 -5.45 4.49 11.68
C TYR A 212 -4.93 3.17 11.13
N GLU A 213 -5.32 2.07 11.76
CA GLU A 213 -4.79 0.72 11.50
C GLU A 213 -5.85 -0.25 10.93
N LYS A 214 -6.93 0.27 10.35
CA LYS A 214 -7.95 -0.60 9.78
C LYS A 214 -7.43 -1.33 8.56
N ILE A 215 -7.76 -2.62 8.47
CA ILE A 215 -7.40 -3.47 7.33
C ILE A 215 -8.43 -3.26 6.21
N ASP A 216 -8.17 -2.28 5.35
CA ASP A 216 -9.00 -1.95 4.19
C ASP A 216 -8.38 -2.48 2.87
N PHE A 217 -7.42 -3.38 2.96
CA PHE A 217 -6.65 -3.92 1.84
C PHE A 217 -6.61 -5.46 1.85
N ALA A 218 -6.34 -6.03 0.70
CA ALA A 218 -6.11 -7.46 0.53
C ALA A 218 -4.62 -7.73 0.29
N ASN A 219 -3.94 -8.38 1.24
CA ASN A 219 -2.54 -8.80 1.10
C ASN A 219 -2.47 -10.29 0.76
N LEU A 220 -1.85 -10.64 -0.38
CA LEU A 220 -1.79 -12.02 -0.85
C LEU A 220 -0.60 -12.79 -0.27
N LEU A 221 -0.83 -14.00 0.20
CA LEU A 221 0.27 -14.87 0.61
C LEU A 221 1.21 -15.18 -0.56
N LYS A 222 2.47 -14.77 -0.41
CA LYS A 222 3.49 -14.81 -1.46
C LYS A 222 3.81 -16.21 -1.98
N TYR A 223 3.95 -17.18 -1.08
CA TYR A 223 4.49 -18.50 -1.36
C TYR A 223 3.45 -19.63 -1.28
N ASP A 224 2.17 -19.31 -1.16
CA ASP A 224 1.13 -20.32 -1.17
C ASP A 224 0.60 -20.58 -2.60
N TYR A 225 0.27 -21.84 -2.91
CA TYR A 225 -0.34 -22.22 -4.19
C TYR A 225 -1.82 -21.82 -4.27
N GLY A 226 -2.47 -21.68 -3.12
CA GLY A 226 -3.81 -21.13 -2.98
C GLY A 226 -3.82 -19.61 -3.18
N PHE A 227 -5.00 -19.07 -3.41
CA PHE A 227 -5.21 -17.63 -3.52
C PHE A 227 -5.74 -17.13 -2.17
N TYR A 228 -4.85 -17.08 -1.18
CA TYR A 228 -5.16 -16.77 0.20
C TYR A 228 -4.66 -15.38 0.58
N LEU A 229 -5.41 -14.73 1.48
CA LEU A 229 -5.00 -13.49 2.11
C LEU A 229 -4.05 -13.79 3.27
N ASP A 230 -3.18 -12.83 3.57
CA ASP A 230 -2.22 -12.91 4.66
C ASP A 230 -2.91 -12.90 6.03
N TRP A 231 -2.16 -13.33 7.04
CA TRP A 231 -2.59 -13.36 8.44
C TRP A 231 -3.00 -11.99 9.00
N GLU A 232 -2.54 -10.90 8.42
CA GLU A 232 -2.89 -9.53 8.80
C GLU A 232 -4.38 -9.25 8.62
N ALA A 233 -5.03 -9.91 7.67
CA ALA A 233 -6.49 -9.92 7.53
C ALA A 233 -7.19 -10.83 8.58
N LYS A 234 -6.77 -10.77 9.85
CA LYS A 234 -7.24 -11.67 10.90
C LYS A 234 -8.73 -11.60 11.18
N GLU A 235 -9.31 -10.42 11.02
CA GLU A 235 -10.74 -10.19 11.27
C GLU A 235 -11.62 -10.80 10.19
N ASP A 236 -11.06 -11.13 9.00
CA ASP A 236 -11.78 -11.83 7.95
C ASP A 236 -11.85 -13.33 8.24
N ALA A 237 -12.98 -13.77 8.76
CA ALA A 237 -13.25 -15.19 9.01
C ALA A 237 -13.17 -16.06 7.74
N TYR A 238 -13.26 -15.45 6.56
CA TYR A 238 -13.32 -16.13 5.26
C TYR A 238 -12.06 -15.94 4.40
N LYS A 239 -10.94 -15.46 4.98
CA LYS A 239 -9.71 -15.15 4.22
C LYS A 239 -9.12 -16.33 3.42
N ASN A 240 -9.39 -17.56 3.84
CA ASN A 240 -8.91 -18.79 3.22
C ASN A 240 -9.98 -19.50 2.39
N GLU A 241 -11.14 -18.89 2.19
CA GLU A 241 -12.18 -19.42 1.32
C GLU A 241 -11.79 -19.36 -0.16
N ASN A 242 -12.50 -20.12 -1.01
CA ASN A 242 -12.32 -20.02 -2.44
C ASN A 242 -12.72 -18.62 -2.90
N GLN A 243 -11.82 -17.91 -3.54
CA GLN A 243 -12.00 -16.50 -3.88
C GLN A 243 -11.31 -16.10 -5.18
N VAL A 244 -11.82 -15.05 -5.78
CA VAL A 244 -11.21 -14.30 -6.88
C VAL A 244 -11.48 -12.81 -6.67
N PHE A 245 -10.72 -11.95 -7.34
CA PHE A 245 -11.01 -10.51 -7.35
C PHE A 245 -11.39 -10.05 -8.74
N THR A 246 -12.23 -9.04 -8.81
CA THR A 246 -12.48 -8.28 -10.04
C THR A 246 -12.09 -6.83 -9.83
N TRP A 247 -11.58 -6.22 -10.90
CA TRP A 247 -11.31 -4.79 -10.94
C TRP A 247 -11.97 -4.18 -12.17
N LYS A 248 -12.67 -3.06 -12.00
CA LYS A 248 -13.28 -2.29 -13.09
C LYS A 248 -13.54 -0.86 -12.63
N ASN A 249 -13.17 0.13 -13.44
CA ASN A 249 -13.40 1.56 -13.16
C ASN A 249 -12.93 1.99 -11.74
N GLY A 250 -11.77 1.49 -11.29
CA GLY A 250 -11.27 1.81 -9.95
C GLY A 250 -11.97 1.09 -8.81
N GLN A 251 -12.91 0.19 -9.07
CA GLN A 251 -13.54 -0.63 -8.05
C GLN A 251 -12.87 -2.01 -7.99
N LEU A 252 -12.34 -2.37 -6.82
CA LEU A 252 -11.73 -3.66 -6.52
C LEU A 252 -12.65 -4.47 -5.62
N LEU A 253 -13.21 -5.55 -6.15
CA LEU A 253 -14.14 -6.43 -5.45
C LEU A 253 -13.53 -7.82 -5.26
N ARG A 254 -13.54 -8.30 -4.02
CA ARG A 254 -13.35 -9.70 -3.68
C ARG A 254 -14.67 -10.45 -3.85
N HIS A 255 -14.64 -11.61 -4.49
CA HIS A 255 -15.76 -12.56 -4.57
C HIS A 255 -15.31 -13.87 -3.94
N TYR A 256 -15.98 -14.30 -2.89
CA TYR A 256 -15.64 -15.53 -2.16
C TYR A 256 -16.86 -16.39 -1.88
N LEU A 257 -16.61 -17.70 -1.72
CA LEU A 257 -17.65 -18.66 -1.44
C LEU A 257 -17.67 -18.97 0.06
N ALA A 258 -18.79 -18.66 0.70
CA ALA A 258 -19.05 -19.05 2.06
C ALA A 258 -20.48 -19.59 2.19
N ASN A 259 -20.66 -20.71 2.86
CA ASN A 259 -21.96 -21.36 3.05
C ASN A 259 -22.72 -21.60 1.73
N GLY A 260 -22.00 -21.96 0.66
CA GLY A 260 -22.57 -22.23 -0.67
C GLY A 260 -23.05 -21.01 -1.46
N LYS A 261 -22.79 -19.78 -0.96
CA LYS A 261 -23.19 -18.52 -1.60
C LYS A 261 -21.97 -17.70 -1.97
N ILE A 262 -22.11 -16.85 -2.99
CA ILE A 262 -21.12 -15.83 -3.33
C ILE A 262 -21.35 -14.62 -2.45
N HIS A 263 -20.28 -14.20 -1.76
CA HIS A 263 -20.21 -12.95 -1.03
C HIS A 263 -19.27 -11.99 -1.75
N GLN A 264 -19.48 -10.68 -1.53
CA GLN A 264 -18.67 -9.62 -2.12
C GLN A 264 -18.19 -8.66 -1.04
N GLU A 265 -16.94 -8.25 -1.15
CA GLU A 265 -16.31 -7.21 -0.32
C GLU A 265 -15.49 -6.29 -1.21
N GLU A 266 -15.48 -5.00 -0.91
CA GLU A 266 -14.67 -4.02 -1.62
C GLU A 266 -13.41 -3.71 -0.81
N TYR A 267 -12.28 -3.60 -1.52
CA TYR A 267 -10.99 -3.31 -0.92
C TYR A 267 -10.38 -2.05 -1.53
N MET A 268 -9.60 -1.31 -0.71
CA MET A 268 -8.87 -0.12 -1.13
C MET A 268 -7.76 -0.48 -2.13
N TYR A 269 -7.07 -1.59 -1.91
CA TYR A 269 -6.10 -2.15 -2.86
C TYR A 269 -5.88 -3.64 -2.60
N LEU A 270 -5.30 -4.30 -3.62
CA LEU A 270 -4.75 -5.65 -3.51
C LEU A 270 -3.24 -5.59 -3.68
N HIS A 271 -2.51 -6.12 -2.71
CA HIS A 271 -1.05 -6.22 -2.73
C HIS A 271 -0.63 -7.61 -3.17
N TYR A 272 0.15 -7.70 -4.24
CA TYR A 272 0.66 -8.97 -4.76
C TYR A 272 1.83 -9.52 -3.93
N TRP A 273 2.46 -8.70 -3.10
CA TRP A 273 3.59 -9.05 -2.25
C TRP A 273 4.67 -9.82 -3.01
N CYS A 274 5.09 -9.30 -4.15
CA CYS A 274 6.04 -9.98 -5.05
C CYS A 274 5.64 -11.43 -5.41
N ARG A 275 4.34 -11.78 -5.33
CA ARG A 275 3.82 -13.08 -5.72
C ARG A 275 4.04 -13.30 -7.22
N PRO A 276 4.56 -14.48 -7.65
CA PRO A 276 4.75 -14.76 -9.06
C PRO A 276 3.41 -14.74 -9.84
N THR A 277 3.06 -13.61 -10.42
CA THR A 277 1.79 -13.37 -11.13
C THR A 277 2.03 -13.28 -12.63
N THR A 278 1.12 -13.84 -13.43
CA THR A 278 1.10 -13.71 -14.88
C THR A 278 0.02 -12.71 -15.28
N PHE A 279 0.43 -11.63 -15.92
CA PHE A 279 -0.49 -10.66 -16.50
C PHE A 279 -0.81 -11.09 -17.95
N ARG A 280 -2.08 -11.40 -18.20
CA ARG A 280 -2.64 -11.76 -19.51
C ARG A 280 -3.65 -10.70 -19.91
N ILE A 281 -3.16 -9.51 -20.12
CA ILE A 281 -3.92 -8.32 -20.43
C ILE A 281 -3.55 -7.90 -21.84
N SER A 282 -4.54 -7.80 -22.72
CA SER A 282 -4.37 -7.38 -24.10
C SER A 282 -4.39 -5.86 -24.25
N GLU A 283 -5.13 -5.18 -23.36
CA GLU A 283 -5.33 -3.74 -23.42
C GLU A 283 -5.74 -3.22 -22.04
N TYR A 284 -5.12 -2.12 -21.61
CA TYR A 284 -5.39 -1.47 -20.35
C TYR A 284 -6.44 -0.36 -20.52
N LYS A 285 -7.70 -0.63 -20.12
CA LYS A 285 -8.83 0.30 -20.17
C LYS A 285 -9.67 0.20 -18.91
N GLU A 286 -10.09 1.34 -18.36
CA GLU A 286 -10.86 1.44 -17.12
C GLU A 286 -12.16 0.66 -17.17
N GLN A 287 -12.87 0.72 -18.31
CA GLN A 287 -14.17 0.10 -18.53
C GLN A 287 -14.12 -1.44 -18.63
N LYS A 288 -12.94 -2.00 -18.90
CA LYS A 288 -12.76 -3.46 -18.94
C LYS A 288 -12.84 -4.05 -17.54
N GLN A 289 -13.42 -5.21 -17.44
CA GLN A 289 -13.36 -6.02 -16.23
C GLN A 289 -12.09 -6.87 -16.25
N TYR A 290 -11.30 -6.75 -15.20
CA TYR A 290 -10.13 -7.59 -14.96
C TYR A 290 -10.46 -8.61 -13.89
N LEU A 291 -10.08 -9.87 -14.13
CA LEU A 291 -10.20 -10.96 -13.17
C LEU A 291 -8.81 -11.27 -12.61
N ILE A 292 -8.69 -11.24 -11.29
CA ILE A 292 -7.46 -11.53 -10.55
C ILE A 292 -7.69 -12.81 -9.76
N TYR A 293 -6.87 -13.82 -10.02
CA TYR A 293 -7.04 -15.13 -9.40
C TYR A 293 -5.72 -15.90 -9.32
N ALA A 294 -5.54 -16.62 -8.24
CA ALA A 294 -4.39 -17.47 -7.97
C ALA A 294 -3.04 -16.82 -8.35
N ASP A 295 -2.53 -17.07 -9.54
CA ASP A 295 -1.28 -16.53 -10.07
C ASP A 295 -1.46 -15.79 -11.41
N THR A 296 -2.66 -15.30 -11.70
CA THR A 296 -3.00 -14.68 -12.99
C THR A 296 -3.92 -13.48 -12.82
N THR A 297 -3.61 -12.42 -13.57
CA THR A 297 -4.49 -11.28 -13.82
C THR A 297 -4.80 -11.23 -15.32
N THR A 298 -6.07 -11.08 -15.69
CA THR A 298 -6.50 -11.12 -17.11
C THR A 298 -7.66 -10.17 -17.37
N ASP A 299 -7.72 -9.62 -18.58
CA ASP A 299 -8.83 -8.82 -19.12
C ASP A 299 -9.87 -9.66 -19.88
N LYS A 300 -9.70 -11.00 -19.90
CA LYS A 300 -10.72 -11.88 -20.45
C LYS A 300 -11.95 -11.87 -19.55
N PHE A 301 -13.09 -11.53 -20.14
CA PHE A 301 -14.35 -11.49 -19.41
C PHE A 301 -14.77 -12.89 -18.92
N TYR A 302 -15.26 -12.93 -17.71
CA TYR A 302 -15.88 -14.10 -17.08
C TYR A 302 -17.06 -13.64 -16.24
N GLU A 303 -18.16 -14.35 -16.35
CA GLU A 303 -19.23 -14.26 -15.37
C GLU A 303 -18.76 -14.87 -14.04
N ILE A 304 -19.03 -14.19 -12.92
CA ILE A 304 -18.62 -14.67 -11.60
C ILE A 304 -19.63 -15.67 -11.09
N THR A 305 -19.29 -16.95 -11.20
CA THR A 305 -20.13 -18.07 -10.73
C THR A 305 -19.38 -18.86 -9.65
N PRO A 306 -20.09 -19.66 -8.83
CA PRO A 306 -19.46 -20.55 -7.85
C PRO A 306 -18.41 -21.47 -8.49
N GLU A 307 -18.71 -22.02 -9.66
CA GLU A 307 -17.83 -22.93 -10.41
C GLU A 307 -16.56 -22.20 -10.87
N LEU A 308 -16.68 -20.94 -11.33
CA LEU A 308 -15.54 -20.11 -11.69
C LEU A 308 -14.64 -19.88 -10.48
N ILE A 309 -15.23 -19.46 -9.36
CA ILE A 309 -14.48 -19.19 -8.11
C ILE A 309 -13.75 -20.46 -7.67
N MET A 310 -14.42 -21.59 -7.54
CA MET A 310 -13.81 -22.87 -7.16
C MET A 310 -12.67 -23.27 -8.10
N LYS A 311 -12.87 -23.11 -9.40
CA LYS A 311 -11.88 -23.47 -10.42
C LYS A 311 -10.66 -22.56 -10.41
N ARG A 312 -10.82 -21.27 -10.10
CA ARG A 312 -9.78 -20.24 -10.22
C ARG A 312 -9.05 -19.90 -8.92
N SER A 313 -9.63 -20.20 -7.77
CA SER A 313 -9.02 -19.91 -6.46
C SER A 313 -7.72 -20.67 -6.17
N LYS A 314 -7.50 -21.80 -6.89
CA LYS A 314 -6.31 -22.66 -6.67
C LYS A 314 -5.62 -23.00 -7.97
N ARG A 315 -4.33 -23.28 -7.89
CA ARG A 315 -3.51 -23.78 -8.99
C ARG A 315 -2.88 -25.12 -8.62
N SER A 316 -2.32 -25.81 -9.59
CA SER A 316 -1.52 -27.01 -9.34
C SER A 316 -0.32 -26.63 -8.45
N LYS A 317 -0.17 -27.31 -7.30
CA LYS A 317 0.98 -27.13 -6.40
C LYS A 317 2.31 -27.19 -7.16
N VAL A 318 2.49 -28.22 -7.97
CA VAL A 318 3.72 -28.43 -8.76
C VAL A 318 4.01 -27.25 -9.70
N LYS A 319 3.01 -26.80 -10.46
CA LYS A 319 3.17 -25.66 -11.38
C LYS A 319 3.47 -24.37 -10.64
N PHE A 320 2.83 -24.15 -9.48
CA PHE A 320 3.05 -22.95 -8.68
C PHE A 320 4.48 -22.95 -8.11
N TYR A 321 4.92 -24.01 -7.45
CA TYR A 321 6.26 -24.07 -6.87
C TYR A 321 7.37 -24.07 -7.93
N ALA A 322 7.17 -24.70 -9.09
CA ALA A 322 8.07 -24.58 -10.21
C ALA A 322 8.23 -23.11 -10.67
N LYS A 323 7.12 -22.35 -10.71
CA LYS A 323 7.13 -20.92 -11.02
C LYS A 323 7.83 -20.08 -9.94
N VAL A 324 7.62 -20.38 -8.66
CA VAL A 324 8.32 -19.74 -7.53
C VAL A 324 9.83 -20.00 -7.61
N LEU A 325 10.25 -21.23 -7.87
CA LEU A 325 11.67 -21.59 -8.05
C LEU A 325 12.27 -20.86 -9.24
N TRP A 326 11.60 -20.86 -10.37
CA TRP A 326 12.06 -20.14 -11.56
C TRP A 326 12.19 -18.63 -11.33
N PHE A 327 11.21 -18.02 -10.66
CA PHE A 327 11.22 -16.60 -10.33
C PHE A 327 12.36 -16.23 -9.40
N ASN A 328 12.64 -17.10 -8.42
CA ASN A 328 13.71 -16.87 -7.44
C ASN A 328 15.07 -17.48 -7.83
N ARG A 329 15.22 -18.07 -9.04
CA ARG A 329 16.44 -18.82 -9.44
C ARG A 329 17.74 -18.05 -9.29
N LYS A 330 17.72 -16.73 -9.47
CA LYS A 330 18.90 -15.86 -9.30
C LYS A 330 19.21 -15.55 -7.83
N LYS A 331 18.25 -15.77 -6.93
CA LYS A 331 18.39 -15.54 -5.48
C LYS A 331 18.72 -16.82 -4.71
N ILE A 332 18.64 -17.99 -5.37
CA ILE A 332 18.92 -19.29 -4.77
C ILE A 332 20.44 -19.53 -4.92
N THR A 333 21.20 -19.18 -3.88
CA THR A 333 22.63 -19.54 -3.75
C THR A 333 22.78 -20.69 -2.76
N LEU A 334 23.86 -21.47 -2.91
CA LEU A 334 24.16 -22.58 -2.00
C LEU A 334 24.27 -22.10 -0.55
N GLU A 335 24.89 -20.93 -0.33
CA GLU A 335 25.01 -20.28 0.98
C GLU A 335 23.65 -19.98 1.62
N ARG A 336 22.70 -19.49 0.82
CA ARG A 336 21.36 -19.16 1.31
C ARG A 336 20.54 -20.41 1.62
N ILE A 337 20.73 -21.50 0.87
CA ILE A 337 20.15 -22.82 1.17
C ILE A 337 20.71 -23.33 2.48
N ILE A 338 22.01 -23.31 2.68
CA ILE A 338 22.68 -23.74 3.92
C ILE A 338 22.24 -22.88 5.11
N PHE A 339 22.13 -21.56 4.93
CA PHE A 339 21.64 -20.64 5.97
C PHE A 339 20.22 -20.99 6.42
N ASN A 340 19.30 -21.22 5.47
CA ASN A 340 17.92 -21.58 5.76
C ASN A 340 17.80 -22.96 6.43
N ILE A 341 18.60 -23.94 5.98
CA ILE A 341 18.65 -25.28 6.61
C ILE A 341 19.14 -25.18 8.05
N LYS A 342 20.19 -24.40 8.32
CA LYS A 342 20.71 -24.17 9.67
C LYS A 342 19.68 -23.47 10.56
N GLY A 343 18.92 -22.53 10.02
CA GLY A 343 17.81 -21.86 10.74
C GLY A 343 16.68 -22.83 11.10
N MET A 344 16.29 -23.71 10.16
CA MET A 344 15.25 -24.74 10.42
C MET A 344 15.69 -25.80 11.44
N LEU A 345 16.98 -26.13 11.50
CA LEU A 345 17.51 -27.09 12.48
C LEU A 345 17.57 -26.49 13.88
N LYS A 346 17.88 -25.18 14.01
CA LYS A 346 17.83 -24.49 15.30
C LYS A 346 16.40 -24.38 15.90
N TYR A 347 15.38 -24.24 15.07
CA TYR A 347 13.97 -24.22 15.53
C TYR A 347 13.40 -25.60 15.91
N LYS A 348 14.14 -26.70 15.72
CA LYS A 348 13.71 -28.05 16.12
C LYS A 348 14.37 -28.53 17.43
N GLU A 349 15.30 -27.74 17.97
CA GLU A 349 16.02 -28.04 19.22
C GLU A 349 15.53 -27.23 20.43
N ASP A 350 14.59 -26.26 20.20
CA ASP A 350 13.82 -25.55 21.23
C ASP A 350 12.35 -26.06 21.24
#